data_2aa3da8cb7e3152d9bed442de7d6caeb
#
_entry.id   2aa3da8cb7e3152d9bed442de7d6caeb
#
_cell.length_a   1.000
_cell.length_b   1.000
_cell.length_c   1.000
_cell.angle_alpha   90.00
_cell.angle_beta   90.00
_cell.angle_gamma   90.00
#
_symmetry.space_group_name_H-M   'P 1'
#
loop_
_entity.id
_entity.type
_entity.pdbx_description
1 polymer ?
#
loop_
_entity_poly.entity_id
_entity_poly.type
_entity_poly.pdbx_seq_one_letter_code
_entity_poly.pdbx_strand_id
1 'polypeptide(L)'
;MTPFKFDFESRNKPTSFEFTFIAKDGRKCIYGFSATTEKVVEEYLYCYNTSKPTLLFDLNENEKPKFNRAYKVKLEAAYQMNTANKLFLATATTWNVECTKSPFEWLAESIDTFTDVMELGGVAFEKYRIDENRKYIEFTKNLLKQADINISSIEVDAKEVVGGPALPFQIVC
;
A
#
# COMPACT_ATOMS: atom_id res chain seq x y z
N MET A 1 1.90 9.30 -9.70
CA MET A 1 1.00 9.62 -8.55
C MET A 1 0.42 11.01 -8.78
N THR A 2 -0.89 11.21 -8.63
CA THR A 2 -1.51 12.53 -8.86
C THR A 2 -1.59 13.25 -7.53
N PRO A 3 -0.94 14.41 -7.34
CA PRO A 3 -0.99 15.13 -6.08
C PRO A 3 -2.40 15.67 -5.81
N PHE A 4 -2.71 15.93 -4.55
CA PHE A 4 -3.97 16.57 -4.15
C PHE A 4 -4.04 17.99 -4.74
N LYS A 5 -5.02 18.22 -5.62
CA LYS A 5 -5.07 19.42 -6.46
C LYS A 5 -5.88 20.59 -5.89
N PHE A 6 -6.63 20.36 -4.80
CA PHE A 6 -7.55 21.34 -4.24
C PHE A 6 -6.90 22.33 -3.27
N ASP A 7 -5.63 22.12 -2.92
CA ASP A 7 -4.85 23.03 -2.11
C ASP A 7 -3.59 23.49 -2.87
N PHE A 8 -3.39 24.80 -2.94
CA PHE A 8 -2.26 25.40 -3.66
C PHE A 8 -0.91 25.04 -3.04
N GLU A 9 -0.83 24.90 -1.71
CA GLU A 9 0.41 24.57 -1.02
C GLU A 9 0.79 23.10 -1.18
N SER A 10 -0.18 22.20 -1.19
CA SER A 10 0.04 20.74 -1.29
C SER A 10 0.35 20.28 -2.72
N ARG A 11 -0.03 21.07 -3.72
CA ARG A 11 0.12 20.71 -5.15
C ARG A 11 1.57 20.40 -5.55
N ASN A 12 2.53 21.07 -4.93
CA ASN A 12 3.95 20.97 -5.26
C ASN A 12 4.77 20.22 -4.19
N LYS A 13 4.11 19.75 -3.12
CA LYS A 13 4.78 18.97 -2.06
C LYS A 13 4.79 17.49 -2.42
N PRO A 14 5.82 16.73 -2.01
CA PRO A 14 5.80 15.28 -2.10
C PRO A 14 4.61 14.71 -1.32
N THR A 15 4.02 13.63 -1.83
CA THR A 15 3.04 12.84 -1.09
C THR A 15 3.79 11.81 -0.25
N SER A 16 3.49 11.74 1.04
CA SER A 16 4.16 10.85 1.99
C SER A 16 3.24 9.70 2.40
N PHE A 17 3.83 8.53 2.56
CA PHE A 17 3.18 7.31 3.06
C PHE A 17 4.03 6.69 4.14
N GLU A 18 3.39 6.17 5.19
CA GLU A 18 4.03 5.36 6.21
C GLU A 18 3.15 4.17 6.56
N PHE A 19 3.76 2.99 6.63
CA PHE A 19 3.14 1.73 7.00
C PHE A 19 3.82 1.15 8.23
N THR A 20 3.03 0.81 9.24
CA THR A 20 3.48 0.00 10.37
C THR A 20 2.81 -1.35 10.28
N PHE A 21 3.59 -2.42 10.20
CA PHE A 21 3.08 -3.77 9.95
C PHE A 21 3.94 -4.85 10.61
N ILE A 22 3.41 -6.06 10.66
CA ILE A 22 4.16 -7.26 11.02
C ILE A 22 4.54 -7.96 9.72
N ALA A 23 5.82 -8.01 9.42
CA ALA A 23 6.35 -8.67 8.25
C ALA A 23 6.19 -10.21 8.35
N LYS A 24 6.38 -10.94 7.24
CA LYS A 24 6.17 -12.40 7.20
C LYS A 24 7.07 -13.20 8.15
N ASP A 25 8.21 -12.65 8.52
CA ASP A 25 9.11 -13.24 9.51
C ASP A 25 8.76 -12.91 10.96
N GLY A 26 7.60 -12.28 11.20
CA GLY A 26 7.08 -11.92 12.52
C GLY A 26 7.64 -10.63 13.09
N ARG A 27 8.56 -9.95 12.43
CA ARG A 27 9.10 -8.67 12.90
C ARG A 27 8.13 -7.52 12.64
N LYS A 28 7.94 -6.65 13.64
CA LYS A 28 7.30 -5.36 13.41
C LYS A 28 8.23 -4.50 12.56
N CYS A 29 7.73 -3.92 11.47
CA CYS A 29 8.47 -3.00 10.62
C CYS A 29 7.71 -1.67 10.46
N ILE A 30 8.46 -0.61 10.20
CA ILE A 30 7.98 0.71 9.81
C ILE A 30 8.65 1.03 8.49
N TYR A 31 7.86 1.21 7.46
CA TYR A 31 8.31 1.58 6.12
C TYR A 31 7.64 2.86 5.68
N GLY A 32 8.42 3.83 5.27
CA GLY A 32 7.90 5.09 4.77
C GLY A 32 8.61 5.57 3.52
N PHE A 33 7.90 6.33 2.71
CA PHE A 33 8.46 7.03 1.56
C PHE A 33 7.68 8.30 1.25
N SER A 34 8.37 9.25 0.62
CA SER A 34 7.80 10.47 0.08
C SER A 34 8.17 10.58 -1.40
N ALA A 35 7.19 10.86 -2.25
CA ALA A 35 7.39 10.92 -3.69
C ALA A 35 6.65 12.09 -4.33
N THR A 36 7.26 12.63 -5.38
CA THR A 36 6.63 13.55 -6.34
C THR A 36 6.06 12.75 -7.52
N THR A 37 5.59 13.43 -8.55
CA THR A 37 5.20 12.79 -9.83
C THR A 37 6.40 12.21 -10.58
N GLU A 38 7.62 12.64 -10.27
CA GLU A 38 8.82 12.32 -11.03
C GLU A 38 9.79 11.41 -10.29
N LYS A 39 9.90 11.59 -8.96
CA LYS A 39 10.92 10.90 -8.17
C LYS A 39 10.49 10.60 -6.74
N VAL A 40 11.15 9.64 -6.13
CA VAL A 40 11.16 9.40 -4.69
C VAL A 40 12.17 10.35 -4.07
N VAL A 41 11.75 11.12 -3.06
CA VAL A 41 12.59 12.12 -2.39
C VAL A 41 13.07 11.65 -1.03
N GLU A 42 12.34 10.72 -0.42
CA GLU A 42 12.67 10.09 0.85
C GLU A 42 12.17 8.65 0.88
N GLU A 43 12.94 7.74 1.47
CA GLU A 43 12.52 6.36 1.70
C GLU A 43 13.29 5.76 2.87
N TYR A 44 12.59 5.12 3.82
CA TYR A 44 13.21 4.51 4.98
C TYR A 44 12.54 3.20 5.39
N LEU A 45 13.33 2.33 6.02
CA LEU A 45 12.85 1.08 6.58
C LEU A 45 13.50 0.82 7.95
N TYR A 46 12.66 0.66 8.95
CA TYR A 46 13.04 0.20 10.28
C TYR A 46 12.35 -1.13 10.58
N CYS A 47 13.07 -2.07 11.21
CA CYS A 47 12.47 -3.30 11.73
C CYS A 47 12.89 -3.55 13.17
N TYR A 48 11.99 -4.13 13.96
CA TYR A 48 12.21 -4.42 15.37
C TYR A 48 12.70 -5.86 15.52
N ASN A 49 13.98 -6.02 15.84
CA ASN A 49 14.55 -7.30 16.26
C ASN A 49 14.43 -7.47 17.79
N THR A 50 14.23 -6.37 18.50
CA THR A 50 14.04 -6.26 19.95
C THR A 50 12.99 -5.19 20.22
N SER A 51 12.91 -4.67 21.44
CA SER A 51 12.02 -3.54 21.77
C SER A 51 12.40 -2.20 21.09
N LYS A 52 13.60 -2.12 20.50
CA LYS A 52 14.07 -0.90 19.81
C LYS A 52 14.06 -1.10 18.29
N PRO A 53 13.66 -0.08 17.51
CA PRO A 53 13.75 -0.13 16.06
C PRO A 53 15.20 -0.17 15.60
N THR A 54 15.49 -1.03 14.65
CA THR A 54 16.76 -1.13 13.95
C THR A 54 16.59 -0.55 12.56
N LEU A 55 17.34 0.50 12.23
CA LEU A 55 17.39 1.05 10.89
C LEU A 55 17.96 0.01 9.93
N LEU A 56 17.28 -0.22 8.82
CA LEU A 56 17.80 -0.99 7.68
C LEU A 56 18.36 -0.05 6.62
N PHE A 57 17.60 0.95 6.22
CA PHE A 57 18.09 2.04 5.39
C PHE A 57 17.27 3.32 5.62
N ASP A 58 17.90 4.47 5.35
CA ASP A 58 17.29 5.79 5.38
C ASP A 58 17.92 6.62 4.25
N LEU A 59 17.11 6.97 3.28
CA LEU A 59 17.46 7.68 2.06
C LEU A 59 16.69 8.99 2.01
N ASN A 60 17.43 10.08 1.85
CA ASN A 60 16.84 11.40 1.65
C ASN A 60 17.67 12.12 0.58
N GLU A 61 17.03 12.80 -0.37
CA GLU A 61 17.72 13.44 -1.48
C GLU A 61 18.71 14.52 -1.04
N ASN A 62 18.53 15.09 0.13
CA ASN A 62 19.38 16.15 0.69
C ASN A 62 20.47 15.64 1.65
N GLU A 63 20.51 14.34 1.94
CA GLU A 63 21.40 13.74 2.90
C GLU A 63 22.19 12.56 2.31
N LYS A 64 23.28 12.19 2.98
CA LYS A 64 23.98 10.94 2.63
C LYS A 64 23.15 9.74 3.02
N PRO A 65 23.04 8.72 2.16
CA PRO A 65 22.33 7.49 2.47
C PRO A 65 22.86 6.83 3.76
N LYS A 66 21.93 6.39 4.61
CA LYS A 66 22.25 5.66 5.84
C LYS A 66 21.84 4.20 5.68
N PHE A 67 22.75 3.28 5.92
CA PHE A 67 22.52 1.85 5.80
C PHE A 67 22.89 1.11 7.08
N ASN A 68 22.14 0.05 7.36
CA ASN A 68 22.45 -0.88 8.44
C ASN A 68 23.85 -1.44 8.26
N ARG A 69 24.64 -1.42 9.33
CA ARG A 69 26.06 -1.83 9.29
C ARG A 69 26.24 -3.29 8.84
N ALA A 70 25.35 -4.18 9.25
CA ALA A 70 25.44 -5.61 8.92
C ALA A 70 25.20 -5.90 7.43
N TYR A 71 24.41 -5.07 6.75
CA TYR A 71 24.02 -5.25 5.34
C TYR A 71 24.59 -4.16 4.42
N LYS A 72 25.47 -3.29 4.96
CA LYS A 72 25.92 -2.07 4.29
C LYS A 72 26.41 -2.30 2.87
N VAL A 73 27.32 -3.25 2.68
CA VAL A 73 27.95 -3.53 1.37
C VAL A 73 26.89 -3.90 0.31
N LYS A 74 25.94 -4.77 0.67
CA LYS A 74 24.87 -5.18 -0.24
C LYS A 74 23.88 -4.06 -0.52
N LEU A 75 23.50 -3.27 0.51
CA LEU A 75 22.62 -2.13 0.37
C LEU A 75 23.25 -1.01 -0.47
N GLU A 76 24.53 -0.71 -0.27
CA GLU A 76 25.25 0.26 -1.09
C GLU A 76 25.35 -0.19 -2.55
N ALA A 77 25.64 -1.47 -2.81
CA ALA A 77 25.67 -2.01 -4.17
C ALA A 77 24.28 -1.90 -4.84
N ALA A 78 23.21 -2.26 -4.15
CA ALA A 78 21.85 -2.12 -4.65
C ALA A 78 21.47 -0.64 -4.90
N TYR A 79 21.94 0.27 -4.03
CA TYR A 79 21.69 1.71 -4.16
C TYR A 79 22.30 2.30 -5.42
N GLN A 80 23.47 1.85 -5.83
CA GLN A 80 24.11 2.30 -7.09
C GLN A 80 23.31 1.91 -8.33
N MET A 81 22.45 0.91 -8.22
CA MET A 81 21.59 0.40 -9.31
C MET A 81 20.16 0.97 -9.24
N ASN A 82 19.85 1.73 -8.17
CA ASN A 82 18.55 2.35 -8.03
C ASN A 82 18.42 3.59 -8.90
N THR A 83 17.21 3.85 -9.39
CA THR A 83 16.87 5.07 -10.11
C THR A 83 15.89 5.90 -9.31
N ALA A 84 15.95 7.22 -9.47
CA ALA A 84 15.17 8.16 -8.66
C ALA A 84 13.64 7.94 -8.70
N ASN A 85 13.14 7.29 -9.74
CA ASN A 85 11.71 6.99 -9.94
C ASN A 85 11.28 5.62 -9.41
N LYS A 86 12.16 4.90 -8.69
CA LYS A 86 11.88 3.58 -8.11
C LYS A 86 12.06 3.59 -6.61
N LEU A 87 11.21 2.87 -5.90
CA LEU A 87 11.39 2.60 -4.49
C LEU A 87 12.61 1.69 -4.27
N PHE A 88 13.50 2.11 -3.41
CA PHE A 88 14.74 1.38 -3.11
C PHE A 88 14.50 0.02 -2.48
N LEU A 89 13.45 -0.12 -1.67
CA LEU A 89 13.04 -1.41 -1.11
C LEU A 89 12.88 -2.48 -2.19
N ALA A 90 12.21 -2.13 -3.30
CA ALA A 90 12.03 -3.04 -4.43
C ALA A 90 13.36 -3.39 -5.11
N THR A 91 14.22 -2.37 -5.34
CA THR A 91 15.53 -2.58 -5.94
C THR A 91 16.41 -3.46 -5.06
N ALA A 92 16.53 -3.16 -3.76
CA ALA A 92 17.34 -3.94 -2.83
C ALA A 92 16.87 -5.41 -2.74
N THR A 93 15.56 -5.65 -2.75
CA THR A 93 15.01 -7.00 -2.75
C THR A 93 15.33 -7.75 -4.06
N THR A 94 15.22 -7.09 -5.21
CA THR A 94 15.61 -7.64 -6.52
C THR A 94 17.11 -8.01 -6.55
N TRP A 95 17.95 -7.26 -5.85
CA TRP A 95 19.38 -7.54 -5.67
C TRP A 95 19.70 -8.51 -4.54
N ASN A 96 18.69 -9.26 -4.06
CA ASN A 96 18.81 -10.29 -3.04
C ASN A 96 19.42 -9.80 -1.71
N VAL A 97 19.06 -8.61 -1.28
CA VAL A 97 19.41 -8.14 0.07
C VAL A 97 18.42 -8.76 1.05
N GLU A 98 18.87 -9.73 1.85
CA GLU A 98 17.99 -10.60 2.66
C GLU A 98 17.10 -9.81 3.63
N CYS A 99 17.61 -8.73 4.23
CA CYS A 99 16.87 -7.97 5.24
C CYS A 99 15.65 -7.23 4.68
N THR A 100 15.57 -7.02 3.35
CA THR A 100 14.47 -6.33 2.68
C THR A 100 13.37 -7.27 2.20
N LYS A 101 13.65 -8.57 2.10
CA LYS A 101 12.75 -9.56 1.50
C LYS A 101 11.41 -9.66 2.22
N SER A 102 11.42 -9.96 3.51
CA SER A 102 10.19 -10.15 4.27
C SER A 102 9.30 -8.89 4.36
N PRO A 103 9.84 -7.67 4.60
CA PRO A 103 9.06 -6.44 4.48
C PRO A 103 8.48 -6.21 3.08
N PHE A 104 9.26 -6.45 2.03
CA PHE A 104 8.79 -6.30 0.65
C PHE A 104 7.66 -7.27 0.29
N GLU A 105 7.81 -8.55 0.64
CA GLU A 105 6.79 -9.57 0.40
C GLU A 105 5.47 -9.24 1.10
N TRP A 106 5.52 -8.69 2.33
CA TRP A 106 4.32 -8.26 3.01
C TRP A 106 3.61 -7.12 2.26
N LEU A 107 4.35 -6.10 1.85
CA LEU A 107 3.78 -4.96 1.09
C LEU A 107 3.20 -5.42 -0.25
N ALA A 108 3.89 -6.31 -0.96
CA ALA A 108 3.46 -6.79 -2.27
C ALA A 108 2.21 -7.69 -2.23
N GLU A 109 2.00 -8.41 -1.12
CA GLU A 109 0.92 -9.39 -1.04
C GLU A 109 -0.25 -8.98 -0.13
N SER A 110 -0.04 -7.96 0.73
CA SER A 110 -1.03 -7.54 1.73
C SER A 110 -1.70 -6.20 1.41
N ILE A 111 -1.23 -5.49 0.39
CA ILE A 111 -1.77 -4.20 -0.02
C ILE A 111 -2.32 -4.31 -1.45
N ASP A 112 -3.63 -4.18 -1.58
CA ASP A 112 -4.27 -4.03 -2.88
C ASP A 112 -4.36 -2.53 -3.21
N THR A 113 -4.00 -2.18 -4.44
CA THR A 113 -4.13 -0.82 -4.97
C THR A 113 -5.08 -0.82 -6.15
N PHE A 114 -6.03 0.09 -6.13
CA PHE A 114 -7.02 0.24 -7.19
C PHE A 114 -6.80 1.56 -7.92
N THR A 115 -6.69 1.51 -9.23
CA THR A 115 -6.42 2.69 -10.06
C THR A 115 -7.69 3.44 -10.41
N ASP A 116 -8.84 2.75 -10.41
CA ASP A 116 -10.14 3.34 -10.64
C ASP A 116 -11.28 2.63 -9.85
N VAL A 117 -12.44 3.28 -9.84
CA VAL A 117 -13.62 2.81 -9.12
C VAL A 117 -14.21 1.54 -9.76
N MET A 118 -14.04 1.35 -11.07
CA MET A 118 -14.55 0.18 -11.80
C MET A 118 -13.79 -1.08 -11.39
N GLU A 119 -12.47 -0.97 -11.24
CA GLU A 119 -11.62 -2.07 -10.76
C GLU A 119 -12.01 -2.49 -9.34
N LEU A 120 -12.20 -1.50 -8.45
CA LEU A 120 -12.69 -1.74 -7.09
C LEU A 120 -14.08 -2.40 -7.10
N GLY A 121 -14.96 -1.94 -8.00
CA GLY A 121 -16.31 -2.49 -8.20
C GLY A 121 -16.28 -3.97 -8.56
N GLY A 122 -15.41 -4.38 -9.47
CA GLY A 122 -15.24 -5.78 -9.88
C GLY A 122 -14.83 -6.69 -8.72
N VAL A 123 -13.83 -6.27 -7.94
CA VAL A 123 -13.38 -7.05 -6.77
C VAL A 123 -14.46 -7.13 -5.69
N ALA A 124 -15.15 -6.04 -5.42
CA ALA A 124 -16.26 -6.04 -4.47
C ALA A 124 -17.38 -6.99 -4.93
N PHE A 125 -17.77 -6.94 -6.21
CA PHE A 125 -18.77 -7.83 -6.78
C PHE A 125 -18.42 -9.30 -6.58
N GLU A 126 -17.21 -9.72 -6.94
CA GLU A 126 -16.78 -11.11 -6.76
C GLU A 126 -16.80 -11.54 -5.30
N LYS A 127 -16.42 -10.65 -4.37
CA LYS A 127 -16.47 -10.96 -2.93
C LYS A 127 -17.89 -11.03 -2.38
N TYR A 128 -18.83 -10.24 -2.89
CA TYR A 128 -20.21 -10.22 -2.39
C TYR A 128 -21.13 -11.25 -3.08
N ARG A 129 -20.78 -11.71 -4.27
CA ARG A 129 -21.56 -12.69 -5.04
C ARG A 129 -21.61 -14.07 -4.39
N ILE A 130 -20.60 -14.47 -3.64
CA ILE A 130 -20.50 -15.77 -3.01
C ILE A 130 -21.35 -15.80 -1.73
N ASP A 131 -22.35 -16.69 -1.66
CA ASP A 131 -23.27 -16.82 -0.51
C ASP A 131 -22.56 -17.02 0.84
N GLU A 132 -21.39 -17.64 0.85
CA GLU A 132 -20.55 -17.83 2.03
C GLU A 132 -20.01 -16.50 2.60
N ASN A 133 -20.08 -15.43 1.84
CA ASN A 133 -19.51 -14.12 2.22
C ASN A 133 -20.52 -13.17 2.88
N ARG A 134 -21.66 -13.65 3.39
CA ARG A 134 -22.62 -12.83 4.18
C ARG A 134 -21.95 -12.02 5.29
N LYS A 135 -20.88 -12.53 5.86
CA LYS A 135 -20.08 -11.81 6.85
C LYS A 135 -19.49 -10.49 6.35
N TYR A 136 -19.19 -10.38 5.05
CA TYR A 136 -18.71 -9.12 4.46
C TYR A 136 -19.82 -8.08 4.35
N ILE A 137 -21.03 -8.50 3.99
CA ILE A 137 -22.22 -7.64 3.95
C ILE A 137 -22.53 -7.12 5.36
N GLU A 138 -22.52 -7.99 6.36
CA GLU A 138 -22.74 -7.59 7.76
C GLU A 138 -21.63 -6.66 8.28
N PHE A 139 -20.38 -6.94 7.96
CA PHE A 139 -19.27 -6.05 8.29
C PHE A 139 -19.46 -4.68 7.66
N THR A 140 -19.79 -4.61 6.36
CA THR A 140 -20.02 -3.35 5.64
C THR A 140 -21.20 -2.57 6.22
N LYS A 141 -22.32 -3.23 6.56
CA LYS A 141 -23.45 -2.61 7.25
C LYS A 141 -23.04 -1.99 8.58
N ASN A 142 -22.26 -2.72 9.37
CA ASN A 142 -21.81 -2.22 10.67
C ASN A 142 -20.86 -1.04 10.52
N LEU A 143 -19.94 -1.08 9.54
CA LEU A 143 -19.04 0.02 9.24
C LEU A 143 -19.78 1.28 8.82
N LEU A 144 -20.77 1.14 7.94
CA LEU A 144 -21.58 2.27 7.45
C LEU A 144 -22.44 2.88 8.58
N LYS A 145 -22.99 2.05 9.47
CA LYS A 145 -23.67 2.54 10.68
C LYS A 145 -22.75 3.33 11.60
N GLN A 146 -21.50 2.88 11.78
CA GLN A 146 -20.52 3.59 12.59
C GLN A 146 -20.05 4.90 11.94
N ALA A 147 -20.07 4.98 10.62
CA ALA A 147 -19.77 6.18 9.86
C ALA A 147 -20.96 7.17 9.77
N ASP A 148 -22.04 6.94 10.56
CA ASP A 148 -23.27 7.75 10.57
C ASP A 148 -23.96 7.87 9.19
N ILE A 149 -23.76 6.86 8.35
CA ILE A 149 -24.44 6.75 7.05
C ILE A 149 -25.71 5.94 7.27
N ASN A 150 -26.87 6.58 7.13
CA ASN A 150 -28.17 5.99 7.42
C ASN A 150 -28.62 5.02 6.31
N ILE A 151 -27.94 3.88 6.18
CA ILE A 151 -28.27 2.80 5.26
C ILE A 151 -28.99 1.69 6.03
N SER A 152 -30.23 1.40 5.64
CA SER A 152 -31.06 0.38 6.30
C SER A 152 -30.72 -1.03 5.83
N SER A 153 -30.42 -1.22 4.55
CA SER A 153 -30.04 -2.51 3.96
C SER A 153 -29.08 -2.35 2.80
N ILE A 154 -28.31 -3.41 2.53
CA ILE A 154 -27.49 -3.54 1.33
C ILE A 154 -27.93 -4.83 0.65
N GLU A 155 -28.39 -4.73 -0.59
CA GLU A 155 -28.73 -5.86 -1.44
C GLU A 155 -27.78 -5.89 -2.63
N VAL A 156 -27.26 -7.07 -2.96
CA VAL A 156 -26.42 -7.28 -4.13
C VAL A 156 -27.25 -7.99 -5.18
N ASP A 157 -27.69 -7.26 -6.21
CA ASP A 157 -28.41 -7.84 -7.36
C ASP A 157 -27.40 -8.11 -8.48
N ALA A 158 -27.01 -9.38 -8.60
CA ALA A 158 -26.10 -9.84 -9.63
C ALA A 158 -26.88 -10.31 -10.86
N LYS A 159 -27.02 -9.46 -11.87
CA LYS A 159 -27.56 -9.86 -13.17
C LYS A 159 -26.46 -10.12 -14.17
N GLU A 160 -26.43 -11.31 -14.76
CA GLU A 160 -25.61 -11.55 -15.95
C GLU A 160 -26.14 -10.70 -17.10
N VAL A 161 -25.35 -9.74 -17.56
CA VAL A 161 -25.61 -9.00 -18.79
C VAL A 161 -24.83 -9.68 -19.92
N VAL A 162 -25.57 -10.38 -20.76
CA VAL A 162 -25.01 -10.98 -21.96
C VAL A 162 -24.62 -9.85 -22.93
N GLY A 163 -23.30 -9.58 -23.06
CA GLY A 163 -22.74 -8.73 -24.12
C GLY A 163 -22.27 -7.31 -23.75
N GLY A 164 -22.11 -6.96 -22.49
CA GLY A 164 -21.55 -5.65 -22.11
C GLY A 164 -20.88 -5.65 -20.75
N PRO A 165 -20.05 -4.64 -20.42
CA PRO A 165 -19.52 -4.48 -19.07
C PRO A 165 -20.70 -4.15 -18.14
N ALA A 166 -21.09 -5.12 -17.34
CA ALA A 166 -22.11 -4.92 -16.32
C ALA A 166 -21.56 -4.00 -15.21
N LEU A 167 -22.27 -2.92 -14.93
CA LEU A 167 -22.09 -2.20 -13.66
C LEU A 167 -22.64 -3.10 -12.55
N PRO A 168 -21.79 -3.54 -11.61
CA PRO A 168 -22.10 -4.71 -10.77
C PRO A 168 -23.00 -4.46 -9.57
N PHE A 169 -23.46 -3.23 -9.26
CA PHE A 169 -24.35 -3.02 -8.12
C PHE A 169 -25.33 -1.87 -8.28
N GLN A 170 -26.49 -2.03 -7.67
CA GLN A 170 -27.34 -0.92 -7.22
C GLN A 170 -27.30 -0.90 -5.68
N ILE A 171 -26.99 0.26 -5.11
CA ILE A 171 -27.25 0.55 -3.69
C ILE A 171 -28.67 1.09 -3.63
N VAL A 172 -29.54 0.37 -2.94
CA VAL A 172 -30.89 0.84 -2.63
C VAL A 172 -30.82 1.48 -1.24
N CYS A 173 -31.00 2.80 -1.18
CA CYS A 173 -31.13 3.57 0.06
C CYS A 173 -32.55 3.61 0.57
#